data_68032ad3675088465589613382e1f540
#
_entry.id   68032ad3675088465589613382e1f540
#
_cell.length_a   1.000
_cell.length_b   1.000
_cell.length_c   1.000
_cell.angle_alpha   90.00
_cell.angle_beta   90.00
_cell.angle_gamma   90.00
#
_symmetry.space_group_name_H-M   'P 1'
#
loop_
_entity.id
_entity.type
_entity.pdbx_description
1 polymer ?
#
loop_
_entity_poly.entity_id
_entity_poly.type
_entity_poly.pdbx_seq_one_letter_code
_entity_poly.pdbx_strand_id
1 'polypeptide(L)'
;ITSYSIPMAVSKIVSERLALKEYRNAHRVFHGALIYAVIVGGIAALVAFFGGKFLLPYNQQNALLALRVLAPTIFFSAVLGVLRGYFQAHSTMMPTSISQIIEQVFNAAFSIGAAWFFIQQFAANDTEHAKFGAAGGTLGTGAGVLAGLCFMLIVYGVNRKTILRKAAKDTHHREESYREIFQVLFLMVTPVIFTTFIYNCNAYLDNYLFFTILGWHGENQKALNAAYGEFSNYYVTLINVPLAMASASASAMMPEVSSCYATGDLDEANDKILETIRLTVHLKFLA
;
A
#
# COMPACT_ATOMS: atom_id res chain seq x y z
N ILE A 1 2.17 -2.69 -2.73
CA ILE A 1 3.46 -2.59 -2.02
C ILE A 1 3.41 -1.40 -1.06
N THR A 2 3.21 -0.19 -1.54
CA THR A 2 3.22 1.04 -0.73
C THR A 2 2.09 1.09 0.30
N SER A 3 0.96 0.42 0.07
CA SER A 3 -0.24 0.51 0.93
C SER A 3 -0.09 -0.14 2.30
N TYR A 4 0.86 -1.08 2.48
CA TYR A 4 1.07 -1.78 3.76
C TYR A 4 2.46 -1.51 4.36
N SER A 5 3.50 -1.45 3.55
CA SER A 5 4.88 -1.34 4.04
C SER A 5 5.19 0.03 4.66
N ILE A 6 4.79 1.12 4.02
CA ILE A 6 5.02 2.47 4.54
C ILE A 6 4.20 2.74 5.81
N PRO A 7 2.88 2.45 5.86
CA PRO A 7 2.11 2.62 7.09
C PRO A 7 2.69 1.84 8.26
N MET A 8 3.09 0.58 8.03
CA MET A 8 3.65 -0.28 9.08
C MET A 8 4.96 0.26 9.64
N ALA A 9 5.90 0.67 8.79
CA ALA A 9 7.17 1.24 9.21
C ALA A 9 6.99 2.55 9.97
N VAL A 10 6.15 3.46 9.46
CA VAL A 10 5.85 4.74 10.11
C VAL A 10 5.14 4.50 11.45
N SER A 11 4.16 3.60 11.47
CA SER A 11 3.42 3.25 12.68
C SER A 11 4.35 2.72 13.77
N LYS A 12 5.27 1.83 13.42
CA LYS A 12 6.26 1.28 14.35
C LYS A 12 7.12 2.39 14.96
N ILE A 13 7.79 3.19 14.14
CA ILE A 13 8.73 4.21 14.62
C ILE A 13 8.02 5.28 15.46
N VAL A 14 6.84 5.73 15.00
CA VAL A 14 6.07 6.76 15.72
C VAL A 14 5.52 6.21 17.03
N SER A 15 5.02 4.96 17.09
CA SER A 15 4.52 4.36 18.33
C SER A 15 5.60 4.19 19.40
N GLU A 16 6.83 3.82 19.02
CA GLU A 16 7.99 3.78 19.90
C GLU A 16 8.25 5.15 20.56
N ARG A 17 8.21 6.24 19.79
CA ARG A 17 8.41 7.61 20.32
C ARG A 17 7.24 8.05 21.21
N LEU A 18 6.01 7.68 20.83
CA LEU A 18 4.83 8.01 21.65
C LEU A 18 4.82 7.25 22.99
N ALA A 19 5.27 6.00 23.02
CA ALA A 19 5.42 5.22 24.26
C ALA A 19 6.40 5.86 25.24
N LEU A 20 7.50 6.40 24.70
CA LEU A 20 8.51 7.13 25.47
C LEU A 20 8.09 8.59 25.78
N LYS A 21 6.88 9.02 25.39
CA LYS A 21 6.33 10.38 25.52
C LYS A 21 7.13 11.45 24.76
N GLU A 22 7.92 11.04 23.77
CA GLU A 22 8.69 11.89 22.87
C GLU A 22 7.82 12.48 21.75
N TYR A 23 6.82 13.27 22.09
CA TYR A 23 5.83 13.79 21.12
C TYR A 23 6.46 14.65 20.02
N ARG A 24 7.54 15.38 20.36
CA ARG A 24 8.28 16.23 19.41
C ARG A 24 9.00 15.38 18.36
N ASN A 25 9.69 14.33 18.80
CA ASN A 25 10.38 13.39 17.90
C ASN A 25 9.38 12.60 17.05
N ALA A 26 8.26 12.14 17.62
CA ALA A 26 7.17 11.50 16.87
C ALA A 26 6.65 12.38 15.72
N HIS A 27 6.50 13.70 15.97
CA HIS A 27 6.09 14.65 14.95
C HIS A 27 7.18 14.90 13.89
N ARG A 28 8.46 14.93 14.29
CA ARG A 28 9.59 15.04 13.35
C ARG A 28 9.70 13.81 12.47
N VAL A 29 9.51 12.61 13.02
CA VAL A 29 9.47 11.35 12.26
C VAL A 29 8.35 11.38 11.22
N PHE A 30 7.16 11.85 11.59
CA PHE A 30 6.06 12.01 10.63
C PHE A 30 6.42 12.94 9.45
N HIS A 31 7.02 14.10 9.72
CA HIS A 31 7.47 15.01 8.65
C HIS A 31 8.59 14.40 7.80
N GLY A 32 9.56 13.75 8.44
CA GLY A 32 10.62 13.03 7.74
C GLY A 32 10.06 11.94 6.83
N ALA A 33 9.09 11.17 7.32
CA ALA A 33 8.41 10.15 6.54
C ALA A 33 7.61 10.73 5.36
N LEU A 34 6.96 11.90 5.53
CA LEU A 34 6.29 12.59 4.43
C LEU A 34 7.28 13.02 3.34
N ILE A 35 8.42 13.62 3.72
CA ILE A 35 9.46 14.01 2.76
C ILE A 35 10.00 12.77 2.04
N TYR A 36 10.28 11.69 2.78
CA TYR A 36 10.71 10.41 2.21
C TYR A 36 9.69 9.85 1.20
N ALA A 37 8.41 9.84 1.56
CA ALA A 37 7.34 9.34 0.69
C ALA A 37 7.17 10.19 -0.58
N VAL A 38 7.32 11.52 -0.47
CA VAL A 38 7.27 12.43 -1.63
C VAL A 38 8.44 12.17 -2.58
N ILE A 39 9.65 12.00 -2.05
CA ILE A 39 10.84 11.76 -2.88
C ILE A 39 10.76 10.36 -3.51
N VAL A 40 10.62 9.32 -2.71
CA VAL A 40 10.63 7.91 -3.20
C VAL A 40 9.39 7.61 -4.04
N GLY A 41 8.21 8.04 -3.58
CA GLY A 41 6.96 7.90 -4.33
C GLY A 41 6.96 8.70 -5.64
N GLY A 42 7.56 9.90 -5.63
CA GLY A 42 7.74 10.72 -6.83
C GLY A 42 8.68 10.07 -7.84
N ILE A 43 9.83 9.58 -7.40
CA ILE A 43 10.78 8.86 -8.27
C ILE A 43 10.10 7.59 -8.84
N ALA A 44 9.44 6.80 -8.01
CA ALA A 44 8.75 5.59 -8.45
C ALA A 44 7.64 5.90 -9.47
N ALA A 45 6.86 6.96 -9.26
CA ALA A 45 5.83 7.41 -10.19
C ALA A 45 6.44 7.87 -11.54
N LEU A 46 7.54 8.62 -11.51
CA LEU A 46 8.24 9.06 -12.73
C LEU A 46 8.84 7.86 -13.49
N VAL A 47 9.46 6.92 -12.77
CA VAL A 47 9.99 5.69 -13.38
C VAL A 47 8.86 4.87 -14.01
N ALA A 48 7.71 4.72 -13.34
CA ALA A 48 6.56 4.02 -13.91
C ALA A 48 5.99 4.73 -15.14
N PHE A 49 5.91 6.07 -15.12
CA PHE A 49 5.33 6.85 -16.19
C PHE A 49 6.20 6.87 -17.45
N PHE A 50 7.50 7.16 -17.29
CA PHE A 50 8.45 7.27 -18.42
C PHE A 50 9.09 5.94 -18.77
N GLY A 51 9.42 5.13 -17.77
CA GLY A 51 10.07 3.82 -17.93
C GLY A 51 9.12 2.69 -18.32
N GLY A 52 7.81 2.91 -18.35
CA GLY A 52 6.80 1.89 -18.62
C GLY A 52 7.04 1.06 -19.88
N LYS A 53 7.60 1.66 -20.93
CA LYS A 53 7.96 0.94 -22.18
C LYS A 53 9.04 -0.13 -21.97
N PHE A 54 9.96 0.08 -21.03
CA PHE A 54 11.04 -0.84 -20.70
C PHE A 54 10.63 -1.88 -19.66
N LEU A 55 9.66 -1.51 -18.82
CA LEU A 55 9.14 -2.39 -17.75
C LEU A 55 8.17 -3.45 -18.27
N LEU A 56 7.44 -3.16 -19.35
CA LEU A 56 6.44 -4.07 -19.92
C LEU A 56 7.07 -4.96 -21.00
N PRO A 57 6.78 -6.28 -20.96
CA PRO A 57 7.13 -7.19 -22.05
C PRO A 57 6.54 -6.72 -23.38
N TYR A 58 7.18 -7.09 -24.50
CA TYR A 58 6.73 -6.67 -25.83
C TYR A 58 5.29 -7.09 -26.17
N ASN A 59 4.87 -8.24 -25.70
CA ASN A 59 3.50 -8.77 -25.89
C ASN A 59 2.43 -8.08 -25.01
N GLN A 60 2.81 -7.23 -24.05
CA GLN A 60 1.90 -6.54 -23.13
C GLN A 60 1.93 -5.00 -23.28
N GLN A 61 2.39 -4.49 -24.41
CA GLN A 61 2.46 -3.03 -24.66
C GLN A 61 1.08 -2.34 -24.60
N ASN A 62 -0.01 -3.08 -24.76
CA ASN A 62 -1.37 -2.57 -24.59
C ASN A 62 -1.66 -2.11 -23.16
N ALA A 63 -0.95 -2.64 -22.15
CA ALA A 63 -1.06 -2.22 -20.76
C ALA A 63 -0.31 -0.90 -20.44
N LEU A 64 0.46 -0.36 -21.40
CA LEU A 64 1.23 0.86 -21.18
C LEU A 64 0.36 2.07 -20.81
N LEU A 65 -0.83 2.18 -21.42
CA LEU A 65 -1.77 3.25 -21.11
C LEU A 65 -2.26 3.13 -19.66
N ALA A 66 -2.66 1.94 -19.25
CA ALA A 66 -3.09 1.66 -17.87
C ALA A 66 -1.97 1.95 -16.86
N LEU A 67 -0.72 1.56 -17.16
CA LEU A 67 0.44 1.85 -16.32
C LEU A 67 0.69 3.35 -16.16
N ARG A 68 0.56 4.12 -17.24
CA ARG A 68 0.72 5.58 -17.19
C ARG A 68 -0.39 6.26 -16.40
N VAL A 69 -1.62 5.78 -16.50
CA VAL A 69 -2.76 6.26 -15.69
C VAL A 69 -2.54 5.93 -14.21
N LEU A 70 -1.95 4.78 -13.91
CA LEU A 70 -1.67 4.33 -12.54
C LEU A 70 -0.45 5.04 -11.92
N ALA A 71 0.50 5.53 -12.70
CA ALA A 71 1.75 6.10 -12.19
C ALA A 71 1.55 7.24 -11.17
N PRO A 72 0.70 8.25 -11.37
CA PRO A 72 0.43 9.28 -10.36
C PRO A 72 -0.14 8.71 -9.06
N THR A 73 -0.89 7.61 -9.14
CA THR A 73 -1.49 6.95 -7.99
C THR A 73 -0.41 6.42 -7.02
N ILE A 74 0.74 5.99 -7.53
CA ILE A 74 1.88 5.53 -6.72
C ILE A 74 2.34 6.64 -5.78
N PHE A 75 2.46 7.87 -6.29
CA PHE A 75 2.83 9.03 -5.50
C PHE A 75 1.80 9.33 -4.39
N PHE A 76 0.53 9.43 -4.74
CA PHE A 76 -0.53 9.72 -3.76
C PHE A 76 -0.69 8.60 -2.73
N SER A 77 -0.52 7.35 -3.14
CA SER A 77 -0.56 6.18 -2.25
C SER A 77 0.59 6.19 -1.23
N ALA A 78 1.79 6.63 -1.61
CA ALA A 78 2.91 6.75 -0.68
C ALA A 78 2.62 7.80 0.42
N VAL A 79 2.10 8.97 0.05
CA VAL A 79 1.71 10.02 1.00
C VAL A 79 0.55 9.56 1.90
N LEU A 80 -0.46 8.92 1.33
CA LEU A 80 -1.58 8.34 2.07
C LEU A 80 -1.10 7.29 3.09
N GLY A 81 -0.11 6.47 2.70
CA GLY A 81 0.51 5.47 3.57
C GLY A 81 1.14 6.07 4.82
N VAL A 82 1.86 7.19 4.69
CA VAL A 82 2.44 7.90 5.84
C VAL A 82 1.36 8.44 6.78
N LEU A 83 0.31 9.05 6.25
CA LEU A 83 -0.81 9.55 7.06
C LEU A 83 -1.50 8.41 7.82
N ARG A 84 -1.78 7.29 7.16
CA ARG A 84 -2.37 6.10 7.80
C ARG A 84 -1.47 5.57 8.91
N GLY A 85 -0.17 5.39 8.64
CA GLY A 85 0.81 4.92 9.63
C GLY A 85 0.90 5.82 10.85
N TYR A 86 0.83 7.14 10.65
CA TYR A 86 0.84 8.10 11.75
C TYR A 86 -0.37 7.94 12.68
N PHE A 87 -1.58 7.78 12.13
CA PHE A 87 -2.78 7.57 12.95
C PHE A 87 -2.81 6.19 13.59
N GLN A 88 -2.35 5.15 12.91
CA GLN A 88 -2.20 3.80 13.48
C GLN A 88 -1.28 3.81 14.70
N ALA A 89 -0.18 4.58 14.67
CA ALA A 89 0.74 4.70 15.78
C ALA A 89 0.11 5.23 17.08
N HIS A 90 -1.03 5.93 16.96
CA HIS A 90 -1.79 6.39 18.13
C HIS A 90 -2.79 5.35 18.63
N SER A 91 -2.60 4.07 18.31
CA SER A 91 -3.51 2.95 18.64
C SER A 91 -4.95 3.18 18.18
N THR A 92 -5.13 3.95 17.10
CA THR A 92 -6.43 4.31 16.55
C THR A 92 -6.55 3.85 15.11
N MET A 93 -7.20 2.70 14.90
CA MET A 93 -7.40 2.15 13.54
C MET A 93 -8.58 2.77 12.78
N MET A 94 -9.50 3.46 13.48
CA MET A 94 -10.72 4.03 12.90
C MET A 94 -10.47 4.94 11.69
N PRO A 95 -9.57 5.96 11.72
CA PRO A 95 -9.36 6.81 10.56
C PRO A 95 -8.83 6.03 9.36
N THR A 96 -7.93 5.07 9.60
CA THR A 96 -7.37 4.21 8.55
C THR A 96 -8.44 3.34 7.92
N SER A 97 -9.27 2.67 8.72
CA SER A 97 -10.33 1.79 8.22
C SER A 97 -11.37 2.56 7.41
N ILE A 98 -11.82 3.72 7.91
CA ILE A 98 -12.77 4.58 7.19
C ILE A 98 -12.15 5.06 5.86
N SER A 99 -10.87 5.48 5.87
CA SER A 99 -10.21 5.91 4.63
C SER A 99 -10.09 4.77 3.61
N GLN A 100 -9.91 3.52 4.05
CA GLN A 100 -9.90 2.35 3.18
C GLN A 100 -11.27 2.03 2.60
N ILE A 101 -12.34 2.15 3.38
CA ILE A 101 -13.71 1.98 2.89
C ILE A 101 -14.03 3.04 1.83
N ILE A 102 -13.71 4.32 2.09
CA ILE A 102 -13.89 5.41 1.14
C ILE A 102 -13.10 5.11 -0.15
N GLU A 103 -11.84 4.71 -0.02
CA GLU A 103 -10.99 4.34 -1.16
C GLU A 103 -11.64 3.24 -2.02
N GLN A 104 -12.16 2.17 -1.40
CA GLN A 104 -12.77 1.06 -2.14
C GLN A 104 -14.10 1.43 -2.79
N VAL A 105 -14.94 2.23 -2.12
CA VAL A 105 -16.21 2.71 -2.69
C VAL A 105 -15.94 3.59 -3.93
N PHE A 106 -15.02 4.55 -3.81
CA PHE A 106 -14.64 5.41 -4.93
C PHE A 106 -13.94 4.61 -6.05
N ASN A 107 -13.05 3.69 -5.70
CA ASN A 107 -12.41 2.81 -6.66
C ASN A 107 -13.46 2.03 -7.47
N ALA A 108 -14.41 1.36 -6.82
CA ALA A 108 -15.44 0.59 -7.50
C ALA A 108 -16.31 1.46 -8.42
N ALA A 109 -16.81 2.59 -7.92
CA ALA A 109 -17.65 3.49 -8.68
C ALA A 109 -16.93 4.08 -9.90
N PHE A 110 -15.74 4.61 -9.70
CA PHE A 110 -14.97 5.25 -10.77
C PHE A 110 -14.34 4.24 -11.74
N SER A 111 -13.93 3.04 -11.28
CA SER A 111 -13.43 2.01 -12.19
C SER A 111 -14.49 1.58 -13.20
N ILE A 112 -15.70 1.31 -12.73
CA ILE A 112 -16.80 0.89 -13.60
C ILE A 112 -17.20 2.04 -14.53
N GLY A 113 -17.41 3.24 -13.98
CA GLY A 113 -17.83 4.42 -14.77
C GLY A 113 -16.79 4.84 -15.80
N ALA A 114 -15.51 4.90 -15.42
CA ALA A 114 -14.43 5.30 -16.33
C ALA A 114 -14.14 4.22 -17.39
N ALA A 115 -14.18 2.94 -17.02
CA ALA A 115 -14.01 1.85 -17.98
C ALA A 115 -15.14 1.87 -19.04
N TRP A 116 -16.39 2.01 -18.60
CA TRP A 116 -17.53 2.12 -19.50
C TRP A 116 -17.41 3.34 -20.43
N PHE A 117 -17.08 4.52 -19.86
CA PHE A 117 -16.92 5.76 -20.62
C PHE A 117 -15.79 5.66 -21.66
N PHE A 118 -14.62 5.13 -21.25
CA PHE A 118 -13.46 5.01 -22.16
C PHE A 118 -13.71 4.00 -23.28
N ILE A 119 -14.38 2.89 -22.99
CA ILE A 119 -14.74 1.92 -24.01
C ILE A 119 -15.70 2.55 -25.04
N GLN A 120 -16.71 3.25 -24.58
CA GLN A 120 -17.70 3.85 -25.48
C GLN A 120 -17.13 4.97 -26.36
N GLN A 121 -16.20 5.76 -25.83
CA GLN A 121 -15.69 6.94 -26.54
C GLN A 121 -14.47 6.67 -27.42
N PHE A 122 -13.63 5.71 -27.04
CA PHE A 122 -12.30 5.57 -27.64
C PHE A 122 -12.03 4.19 -28.24
N ALA A 123 -12.85 3.18 -27.99
CA ALA A 123 -12.60 1.84 -28.49
C ALA A 123 -13.36 1.59 -29.80
N ALA A 124 -12.62 1.38 -30.88
CA ALA A 124 -13.17 1.03 -32.19
C ALA A 124 -13.17 -0.49 -32.44
N ASN A 125 -12.32 -1.26 -31.76
CA ASN A 125 -12.12 -2.70 -31.97
C ASN A 125 -11.97 -3.44 -30.62
N ASP A 126 -12.18 -4.76 -30.60
CA ASP A 126 -12.08 -5.61 -29.41
C ASP A 126 -10.76 -5.46 -28.64
N THR A 127 -9.65 -5.26 -29.35
CA THR A 127 -8.32 -5.06 -28.74
C THR A 127 -8.23 -3.72 -28.02
N GLU A 128 -8.91 -2.71 -28.55
CA GLU A 128 -8.99 -1.39 -27.93
C GLU A 128 -9.96 -1.37 -26.76
N HIS A 129 -11.01 -2.20 -26.76
CA HIS A 129 -11.89 -2.42 -25.59
C HIS A 129 -11.08 -2.84 -24.37
N ALA A 130 -10.21 -3.84 -24.52
CA ALA A 130 -9.36 -4.29 -23.40
C ALA A 130 -8.40 -3.20 -22.92
N LYS A 131 -7.77 -2.46 -23.84
CA LYS A 131 -6.82 -1.38 -23.53
C LYS A 131 -7.47 -0.22 -22.78
N PHE A 132 -8.58 0.29 -23.30
CA PHE A 132 -9.29 1.43 -22.70
C PHE A 132 -10.08 1.03 -21.45
N GLY A 133 -10.60 -0.20 -21.40
CA GLY A 133 -11.22 -0.75 -20.20
C GLY A 133 -10.24 -0.87 -19.05
N ALA A 134 -9.03 -1.38 -19.30
CA ALA A 134 -7.96 -1.46 -18.31
C ALA A 134 -7.51 -0.07 -17.84
N ALA A 135 -7.37 0.91 -18.74
CA ALA A 135 -7.01 2.28 -18.39
C ALA A 135 -8.10 2.94 -17.51
N GLY A 136 -9.38 2.75 -17.83
CA GLY A 136 -10.49 3.24 -17.03
C GLY A 136 -10.56 2.59 -15.66
N GLY A 137 -10.35 1.27 -15.58
CA GLY A 137 -10.29 0.55 -14.31
C GLY A 137 -9.17 1.06 -13.40
N THR A 138 -7.98 1.32 -13.95
CA THR A 138 -6.85 1.87 -13.18
C THR A 138 -7.07 3.33 -12.76
N LEU A 139 -7.82 4.11 -13.52
CA LEU A 139 -8.20 5.48 -13.15
C LEU A 139 -9.09 5.49 -11.89
N GLY A 140 -9.98 4.50 -11.76
CA GLY A 140 -10.79 4.33 -10.55
C GLY A 140 -9.92 4.08 -9.31
N THR A 141 -8.86 3.29 -9.43
CA THR A 141 -7.88 3.10 -8.33
C THR A 141 -7.25 4.44 -7.93
N GLY A 142 -6.89 5.29 -8.91
CA GLY A 142 -6.37 6.63 -8.64
C GLY A 142 -7.37 7.52 -7.92
N ALA A 143 -8.63 7.53 -8.37
CA ALA A 143 -9.71 8.28 -7.74
C ALA A 143 -9.97 7.81 -6.29
N GLY A 144 -9.95 6.50 -6.05
CA GLY A 144 -10.08 5.92 -4.71
C GLY A 144 -8.98 6.39 -3.78
N VAL A 145 -7.70 6.29 -4.20
CA VAL A 145 -6.56 6.75 -3.41
C VAL A 145 -6.65 8.25 -3.11
N LEU A 146 -7.04 9.07 -4.08
CA LEU A 146 -7.23 10.51 -3.88
C LEU A 146 -8.33 10.79 -2.87
N ALA A 147 -9.47 10.10 -2.95
CA ALA A 147 -10.56 10.26 -1.99
C ALA A 147 -10.13 9.86 -0.56
N GLY A 148 -9.42 8.73 -0.41
CA GLY A 148 -8.82 8.31 0.86
C GLY A 148 -7.80 9.31 1.40
N LEU A 149 -6.96 9.89 0.52
CA LEU A 149 -5.98 10.92 0.88
C LEU A 149 -6.67 12.21 1.34
N CYS A 150 -7.68 12.69 0.62
CA CYS A 150 -8.45 13.86 1.02
C CYS A 150 -9.08 13.67 2.41
N PHE A 151 -9.70 12.50 2.64
CA PHE A 151 -10.24 12.18 3.95
C PHE A 151 -9.17 12.23 5.06
N MET A 152 -8.02 11.58 4.85
CA MET A 152 -6.93 11.57 5.84
C MET A 152 -6.33 12.96 6.08
N LEU A 153 -6.25 13.80 5.06
CA LEU A 153 -5.82 15.20 5.21
C LEU A 153 -6.82 16.02 6.04
N ILE A 154 -8.13 15.79 5.87
CA ILE A 154 -9.17 16.43 6.70
C ILE A 154 -9.01 15.98 8.16
N VAL A 155 -8.87 14.67 8.41
CA VAL A 155 -8.66 14.12 9.75
C VAL A 155 -7.39 14.71 10.39
N TYR A 156 -6.30 14.81 9.63
CA TYR A 156 -5.06 15.45 10.11
C TYR A 156 -5.29 16.92 10.42
N GLY A 157 -5.97 17.68 9.55
CA GLY A 157 -6.29 19.08 9.74
C GLY A 157 -7.06 19.35 11.03
N VAL A 158 -8.08 18.55 11.31
CA VAL A 158 -8.89 18.65 12.55
C VAL A 158 -8.03 18.38 13.79
N ASN A 159 -7.16 17.40 13.75
CA ASN A 159 -6.34 16.98 14.89
C ASN A 159 -5.02 17.78 15.03
N ARG A 160 -4.64 18.56 14.02
CA ARG A 160 -3.35 19.28 13.94
C ARG A 160 -3.06 20.14 15.17
N LYS A 161 -4.06 20.90 15.63
CA LYS A 161 -3.89 21.80 16.80
C LYS A 161 -3.52 21.01 18.05
N THR A 162 -4.15 19.88 18.28
CA THR A 162 -3.90 19.00 19.42
C THR A 162 -2.51 18.34 19.33
N ILE A 163 -2.15 17.88 18.14
CA ILE A 163 -0.83 17.27 17.85
C ILE A 163 0.29 18.28 18.12
N LEU A 164 0.20 19.47 17.53
CA LEU A 164 1.20 20.53 17.72
C LEU A 164 1.31 20.99 19.18
N ARG A 165 0.17 21.07 19.90
CA ARG A 165 0.18 21.43 21.32
C ARG A 165 0.90 20.38 22.18
N LYS A 166 0.73 19.09 21.90
CA LYS A 166 1.46 18.01 22.58
C LYS A 166 2.95 18.06 22.26
N ALA A 167 3.31 18.23 20.99
CA ALA A 167 4.70 18.34 20.55
C ALA A 167 5.42 19.58 21.16
N ALA A 168 4.71 20.72 21.28
CA ALA A 168 5.27 21.95 21.86
C ALA A 168 5.50 21.86 23.39
N LYS A 169 4.76 20.99 24.10
CA LYS A 169 4.95 20.77 25.53
C LYS A 169 6.11 19.83 25.85
N ASP A 170 6.61 19.09 24.88
CA ASP A 170 7.74 18.18 25.03
C ASP A 170 9.06 18.96 24.87
N THR A 171 9.60 19.41 26.00
CA THR A 171 10.86 20.18 26.04
C THR A 171 12.01 19.40 26.68
N HIS A 172 11.75 18.20 27.17
CA HIS A 172 12.70 17.42 27.96
C HIS A 172 13.57 16.47 27.15
N HIS A 173 13.13 16.12 25.92
CA HIS A 173 13.83 15.15 25.09
C HIS A 173 14.72 15.83 24.05
N ARG A 174 15.88 15.19 23.77
CA ARG A 174 16.79 15.62 22.70
C ARG A 174 16.06 15.52 21.35
N GLU A 175 16.18 16.54 20.52
CA GLU A 175 15.68 16.50 19.15
C GLU A 175 16.49 15.55 18.28
N GLU A 176 15.83 14.56 17.68
CA GLU A 176 16.46 13.71 16.69
C GLU A 176 16.74 14.50 15.41
N SER A 177 17.93 14.30 14.84
CA SER A 177 18.31 14.90 13.56
C SER A 177 17.50 14.25 12.42
N TYR A 178 17.11 15.02 11.40
CA TYR A 178 16.50 14.46 10.21
C TYR A 178 17.35 13.37 9.53
N ARG A 179 18.69 13.47 9.64
CA ARG A 179 19.59 12.43 9.13
C ARG A 179 19.40 11.10 9.86
N GLU A 180 19.27 11.13 11.17
CA GLU A 180 18.98 9.94 11.99
C GLU A 180 17.61 9.35 11.62
N ILE A 181 16.58 10.21 11.50
CA ILE A 181 15.23 9.82 11.10
C ILE A 181 15.23 9.15 9.72
N PHE A 182 15.88 9.74 8.72
CA PHE A 182 15.97 9.15 7.37
C PHE A 182 16.73 7.84 7.37
N GLN A 183 17.79 7.72 8.16
CA GLN A 183 18.56 6.48 8.29
C GLN A 183 17.70 5.35 8.88
N VAL A 184 16.95 5.63 9.95
CA VAL A 184 16.03 4.66 10.56
C VAL A 184 14.92 4.28 9.60
N LEU A 185 14.28 5.26 8.94
CA LEU A 185 13.25 5.00 7.92
C LEU A 185 13.79 4.14 6.77
N PHE A 186 14.96 4.46 6.24
CA PHE A 186 15.58 3.70 5.16
C PHE A 186 15.86 2.26 5.58
N LEU A 187 16.47 2.05 6.74
CA LEU A 187 16.77 0.72 7.27
C LEU A 187 15.51 -0.12 7.54
N MET A 188 14.39 0.50 7.92
CA MET A 188 13.14 -0.23 8.15
C MET A 188 12.33 -0.46 6.87
N VAL A 189 12.23 0.53 6.00
CA VAL A 189 11.40 0.44 4.78
C VAL A 189 12.07 -0.41 3.70
N THR A 190 13.40 -0.34 3.57
CA THR A 190 14.13 -1.06 2.51
C THR A 190 13.96 -2.58 2.56
N PRO A 191 14.12 -3.28 3.70
CA PRO A 191 13.89 -4.72 3.76
C PRO A 191 12.46 -5.11 3.40
N VAL A 192 11.47 -4.31 3.83
CA VAL A 192 10.05 -4.56 3.54
C VAL A 192 9.76 -4.40 2.05
N ILE A 193 10.31 -3.33 1.42
CA ILE A 193 10.20 -3.15 -0.03
C ILE A 193 10.87 -4.32 -0.76
N PHE A 194 12.05 -4.74 -0.33
CA PHE A 194 12.78 -5.83 -0.97
C PHE A 194 12.04 -7.18 -0.87
N THR A 195 11.52 -7.50 0.30
CA THR A 195 10.68 -8.70 0.50
C THR A 195 9.44 -8.67 -0.41
N THR A 196 8.77 -7.51 -0.48
CA THR A 196 7.59 -7.36 -1.32
C THR A 196 7.93 -7.38 -2.80
N PHE A 197 9.11 -6.89 -3.19
CA PHE A 197 9.63 -6.98 -4.55
C PHE A 197 9.84 -8.45 -4.94
N ILE A 198 10.52 -9.24 -4.10
CA ILE A 198 10.73 -10.68 -4.34
C ILE A 198 9.39 -11.40 -4.48
N TYR A 199 8.42 -11.13 -3.59
CA TYR A 199 7.09 -11.72 -3.65
C TYR A 199 6.38 -11.42 -4.98
N ASN A 200 6.47 -10.18 -5.48
CA ASN A 200 5.85 -9.81 -6.76
C ASN A 200 6.65 -10.33 -7.97
N CYS A 201 7.98 -10.52 -7.85
CA CYS A 201 8.76 -11.18 -8.88
C CYS A 201 8.28 -12.62 -9.11
N ASN A 202 7.88 -13.33 -8.05
CA ASN A 202 7.31 -14.67 -8.19
C ASN A 202 6.05 -14.67 -9.08
N ALA A 203 5.11 -13.76 -8.80
CA ALA A 203 3.90 -13.63 -9.62
C ALA A 203 4.20 -13.25 -11.09
N TYR A 204 5.24 -12.45 -11.33
CA TYR A 204 5.70 -12.14 -12.68
C TYR A 204 6.31 -13.36 -13.39
N LEU A 205 7.12 -14.14 -12.66
CA LEU A 205 7.71 -15.38 -13.18
C LEU A 205 6.63 -16.42 -13.50
N ASP A 206 5.63 -16.58 -12.65
CA ASP A 206 4.50 -17.47 -12.88
C ASP A 206 3.74 -17.09 -14.15
N ASN A 207 3.47 -15.79 -14.34
CA ASN A 207 2.85 -15.30 -15.57
C ASN A 207 3.72 -15.58 -16.79
N TYR A 208 5.00 -15.26 -16.74
CA TYR A 208 5.94 -15.48 -17.84
C TYR A 208 6.05 -16.97 -18.20
N LEU A 209 6.21 -17.85 -17.21
CA LEU A 209 6.30 -19.30 -17.41
C LEU A 209 5.01 -19.88 -17.99
N PHE A 210 3.85 -19.45 -17.48
CA PHE A 210 2.56 -19.89 -17.99
C PHE A 210 2.43 -19.63 -19.49
N PHE A 211 2.65 -18.38 -19.93
CA PHE A 211 2.55 -18.02 -21.34
C PHE A 211 3.64 -18.65 -22.21
N THR A 212 4.84 -18.86 -21.67
CA THR A 212 5.95 -19.47 -22.42
C THR A 212 5.74 -20.95 -22.62
N ILE A 213 5.42 -21.69 -21.56
CA ILE A 213 5.28 -23.16 -21.61
C ILE A 213 4.05 -23.56 -22.46
N LEU A 214 2.90 -22.94 -22.22
CA LEU A 214 1.69 -23.25 -22.99
C LEU A 214 1.73 -22.69 -24.41
N GLY A 215 2.45 -21.59 -24.64
CA GLY A 215 2.71 -21.09 -25.99
C GLY A 215 3.54 -22.07 -26.85
N TRP A 216 4.47 -22.82 -26.25
CA TRP A 216 5.22 -23.90 -26.95
C TRP A 216 4.33 -25.08 -27.35
N HIS A 217 3.21 -25.30 -26.66
CA HIS A 217 2.24 -26.36 -27.02
C HIS A 217 1.25 -25.92 -28.12
N GLY A 218 1.41 -24.71 -28.69
CA GLY A 218 0.63 -24.25 -29.82
C GLY A 218 -0.77 -23.76 -29.46
N GLU A 219 -1.03 -23.50 -28.18
CA GLU A 219 -2.32 -22.95 -27.73
C GLU A 219 -2.57 -21.53 -28.25
N ASN A 220 -3.83 -21.23 -28.53
CA ASN A 220 -4.24 -19.91 -29.03
C ASN A 220 -4.05 -18.85 -27.93
N GLN A 221 -3.39 -17.73 -28.26
CA GLN A 221 -3.15 -16.61 -27.34
C GLN A 221 -4.43 -16.09 -26.65
N LYS A 222 -5.56 -16.09 -27.34
CA LYS A 222 -6.85 -15.70 -26.75
C LYS A 222 -7.31 -16.68 -25.67
N ALA A 223 -7.15 -17.99 -25.91
CA ALA A 223 -7.51 -19.02 -24.94
C ALA A 223 -6.57 -18.96 -23.71
N LEU A 224 -5.27 -18.74 -23.92
CA LEU A 224 -4.31 -18.56 -22.83
C LEU A 224 -4.62 -17.34 -21.95
N ASN A 225 -4.96 -16.22 -22.57
CA ASN A 225 -5.37 -15.02 -21.86
C ASN A 225 -6.65 -15.22 -21.04
N ALA A 226 -7.63 -15.94 -21.57
CA ALA A 226 -8.85 -16.27 -20.85
C ALA A 226 -8.57 -17.19 -19.66
N ALA A 227 -7.83 -18.28 -19.86
CA ALA A 227 -7.47 -19.24 -18.80
C ALA A 227 -6.65 -18.58 -17.67
N TYR A 228 -5.66 -17.74 -18.01
CA TYR A 228 -4.89 -17.01 -17.01
C TYR A 228 -5.75 -15.96 -16.29
N GLY A 229 -6.67 -15.32 -16.99
CA GLY A 229 -7.63 -14.38 -16.41
C GLY A 229 -8.55 -15.06 -15.39
N GLU A 230 -9.07 -16.24 -15.70
CA GLU A 230 -9.87 -17.05 -14.78
C GLU A 230 -9.07 -17.48 -13.55
N PHE A 231 -7.87 -18.00 -13.75
CA PHE A 231 -6.96 -18.36 -12.65
C PHE A 231 -6.69 -17.16 -11.73
N SER A 232 -6.29 -16.02 -12.31
CA SER A 232 -5.95 -14.82 -11.54
C SER A 232 -7.14 -14.22 -10.80
N ASN A 233 -8.34 -14.21 -11.43
CA ASN A 233 -9.53 -13.61 -10.84
C ASN A 233 -10.18 -14.48 -9.77
N TYR A 234 -10.28 -15.79 -10.00
CA TYR A 234 -10.98 -16.67 -9.05
C TYR A 234 -10.04 -17.27 -8.02
N TYR A 235 -9.02 -18.00 -8.43
CA TYR A 235 -8.14 -18.72 -7.53
C TYR A 235 -7.28 -17.78 -6.67
N VAL A 236 -6.58 -16.86 -7.29
CA VAL A 236 -5.69 -15.92 -6.58
C VAL A 236 -6.48 -15.00 -5.66
N THR A 237 -7.67 -14.56 -6.09
CA THR A 237 -8.53 -13.71 -5.27
C THR A 237 -9.03 -14.42 -4.01
N LEU A 238 -9.47 -15.68 -4.14
CA LEU A 238 -9.93 -16.49 -3.00
C LEU A 238 -8.81 -16.73 -1.98
N ILE A 239 -7.59 -17.04 -2.43
CA ILE A 239 -6.43 -17.23 -1.54
C ILE A 239 -6.02 -15.91 -0.85
N ASN A 240 -6.17 -14.79 -1.54
CA ASN A 240 -5.80 -13.50 -0.97
C ASN A 240 -6.73 -13.02 0.15
N VAL A 241 -7.97 -13.51 0.27
CA VAL A 241 -8.89 -13.11 1.36
C VAL A 241 -8.35 -13.49 2.73
N PRO A 242 -8.00 -14.75 3.04
CA PRO A 242 -7.40 -15.11 4.34
C PRO A 242 -6.07 -14.42 4.59
N LEU A 243 -5.26 -14.24 3.54
CA LEU A 243 -3.96 -13.55 3.63
C LEU A 243 -4.14 -12.06 3.99
N ALA A 244 -5.14 -11.40 3.42
CA ALA A 244 -5.47 -10.01 3.73
C ALA A 244 -5.95 -9.87 5.18
N MET A 245 -6.77 -10.80 5.69
CA MET A 245 -7.21 -10.80 7.09
C MET A 245 -6.03 -10.99 8.05
N ALA A 246 -5.13 -11.92 7.76
CA ALA A 246 -3.91 -12.13 8.54
C ALA A 246 -3.00 -10.88 8.57
N SER A 247 -2.81 -10.27 7.40
CA SER A 247 -1.99 -9.04 7.25
C SER A 247 -2.62 -7.85 7.97
N ALA A 248 -3.95 -7.72 7.95
CA ALA A 248 -4.67 -6.69 8.68
C ALA A 248 -4.49 -6.84 10.20
N SER A 249 -4.62 -8.08 10.74
CA SER A 249 -4.41 -8.39 12.15
C SER A 249 -2.98 -8.05 12.59
N ALA A 250 -1.97 -8.46 11.80
CA ALA A 250 -0.57 -8.15 12.09
C ALA A 250 -0.29 -6.62 12.08
N SER A 251 -0.88 -5.91 11.12
CA SER A 251 -0.71 -4.45 11.02
C SER A 251 -1.37 -3.70 12.18
N ALA A 252 -2.52 -4.19 12.66
CA ALA A 252 -3.24 -3.60 13.79
C ALA A 252 -2.44 -3.72 15.09
N MET A 253 -1.72 -4.82 15.28
CA MET A 253 -0.98 -5.11 16.48
C MET A 253 0.40 -4.45 16.54
N MET A 254 0.98 -4.10 15.40
CA MET A 254 2.33 -3.55 15.30
C MET A 254 2.58 -2.35 16.23
N PRO A 255 1.69 -1.34 16.34
CA PRO A 255 1.91 -0.20 17.24
C PRO A 255 1.97 -0.60 18.72
N GLU A 256 1.11 -1.53 19.14
CA GLU A 256 1.04 -1.98 20.52
C GLU A 256 2.29 -2.76 20.93
N VAL A 257 2.71 -3.72 20.10
CA VAL A 257 3.94 -4.49 20.32
C VAL A 257 5.16 -3.56 20.34
N SER A 258 5.25 -2.62 19.40
CA SER A 258 6.36 -1.65 19.37
C SER A 258 6.38 -0.75 20.61
N SER A 259 5.22 -0.38 21.13
CA SER A 259 5.08 0.38 22.36
C SER A 259 5.59 -0.41 23.57
N CYS A 260 5.18 -1.68 23.73
CA CYS A 260 5.62 -2.56 24.82
C CYS A 260 7.14 -2.79 24.77
N TYR A 261 7.71 -3.02 23.59
CA TYR A 261 9.17 -3.12 23.46
C TYR A 261 9.89 -1.84 23.85
N ALA A 262 9.37 -0.67 23.50
CA ALA A 262 9.97 0.62 23.84
C ALA A 262 9.93 0.92 25.34
N THR A 263 8.91 0.43 26.05
CA THR A 263 8.76 0.57 27.52
C THR A 263 9.44 -0.55 28.32
N GLY A 264 9.95 -1.59 27.64
CA GLY A 264 10.62 -2.73 28.26
C GLY A 264 9.68 -3.82 28.80
N ASP A 265 8.39 -3.75 28.50
CA ASP A 265 7.39 -4.75 28.88
C ASP A 265 7.35 -5.90 27.85
N LEU A 266 8.34 -6.79 27.99
CA LEU A 266 8.52 -7.89 27.05
C LEU A 266 7.47 -8.99 27.20
N ASP A 267 6.93 -9.18 28.40
CA ASP A 267 5.92 -10.21 28.66
C ASP A 267 4.61 -9.84 27.96
N GLU A 268 4.13 -8.60 28.10
CA GLU A 268 2.95 -8.11 27.39
C GLU A 268 3.16 -8.12 25.86
N ALA A 269 4.36 -7.75 25.38
CA ALA A 269 4.68 -7.82 23.96
C ALA A 269 4.56 -9.26 23.41
N ASN A 270 5.10 -10.25 24.13
CA ASN A 270 5.05 -11.66 23.74
C ASN A 270 3.61 -12.20 23.75
N ASP A 271 2.81 -11.85 24.74
CA ASP A 271 1.40 -12.25 24.82
C ASP A 271 0.60 -11.74 23.63
N LYS A 272 0.76 -10.48 23.26
CA LYS A 272 0.12 -9.88 22.07
C LYS A 272 0.56 -10.56 20.77
N ILE A 273 1.83 -10.89 20.63
CA ILE A 273 2.35 -11.64 19.46
C ILE A 273 1.69 -13.03 19.40
N LEU A 274 1.65 -13.75 20.51
CA LEU A 274 1.05 -15.08 20.57
C LEU A 274 -0.45 -15.06 20.26
N GLU A 275 -1.19 -14.07 20.77
CA GLU A 275 -2.60 -13.87 20.46
C GLU A 275 -2.83 -13.69 18.95
N THR A 276 -2.01 -12.85 18.28
CA THR A 276 -2.13 -12.64 16.85
C THR A 276 -1.77 -13.88 16.04
N ILE A 277 -0.73 -14.61 16.44
CA ILE A 277 -0.39 -15.87 15.79
C ILE A 277 -1.55 -16.85 15.90
N ARG A 278 -2.16 -17.00 17.08
CA ARG A 278 -3.32 -17.87 17.29
C ARG A 278 -4.50 -17.46 16.41
N LEU A 279 -4.81 -16.17 16.36
CA LEU A 279 -5.89 -15.63 15.52
C LEU A 279 -5.62 -15.87 14.03
N THR A 280 -4.39 -15.66 13.57
CA THR A 280 -3.98 -15.90 12.18
C THR A 280 -4.06 -17.38 11.81
N VAL A 281 -3.66 -18.28 12.71
CA VAL A 281 -3.74 -19.74 12.50
C VAL A 281 -5.21 -20.17 12.44
N HIS A 282 -6.08 -19.69 13.35
CA HIS A 282 -7.50 -20.00 13.31
C HIS A 282 -8.17 -19.53 12.01
N LEU A 283 -7.84 -18.35 11.51
CA LEU A 283 -8.34 -17.85 10.22
C LEU A 283 -7.89 -18.72 9.04
N LYS A 284 -6.67 -19.29 9.07
CA LYS A 284 -6.20 -20.23 8.05
C LYS A 284 -6.92 -21.57 8.04
N PHE A 285 -7.45 -22.03 9.18
CA PHE A 285 -8.20 -23.29 9.24
C PHE A 285 -9.69 -23.10 8.88
N LEU A 286 -10.20 -21.88 8.83
CA LEU A 286 -11.58 -21.57 8.44
C LEU A 286 -11.73 -21.23 6.93
N ALA A 287 -10.63 -21.10 6.20
CA ALA A 287 -10.58 -20.83 4.76
C ALA A 287 -10.16 -22.08 3.95
#